data_d8ab9fdec4324df01913e90aa67e5865
#
_entry.id   d8ab9fdec4324df01913e90aa67e5865
#
_cell.length_a   1.000
_cell.length_b   1.000
_cell.length_c   1.000
_cell.angle_alpha   90.00
_cell.angle_beta   90.00
_cell.angle_gamma   90.00
#
_symmetry.space_group_name_H-M   'P 1'
#
loop_
_entity.id
_entity.type
_entity.pdbx_description
1 polymer ?
#
loop_
_entity_poly.entity_id
_entity_poly.type
_entity_poly.pdbx_seq_one_letter_code
_entity_poly.pdbx_strand_id
1 'polypeptide(L)'
;MAHIHIKLTVSEWDIGGKSNTTSYVLDSEVTQVGEELVVNKAFPKRYTFIVKELSDTEICLSCECPPQYVHLKKGEPYHAEYNIEGYEDHDGCVWNGEDEYLTIEWL
;
A
#
# COMPACT_ATOMS: atom_id res chain seq x y z
N MET A 1 -12.74 12.07 -14.33
CA MET A 1 -12.67 10.62 -14.02
C MET A 1 -11.23 10.14 -14.16
N ALA A 2 -10.68 9.50 -13.17
CA ALA A 2 -9.29 9.06 -13.17
C ALA A 2 -9.22 7.54 -12.94
N HIS A 3 -8.40 6.86 -13.74
CA HIS A 3 -8.16 5.43 -13.56
C HIS A 3 -6.86 5.22 -12.77
N ILE A 4 -6.97 4.60 -11.60
CA ILE A 4 -5.84 4.37 -10.68
C ILE A 4 -5.56 2.88 -10.57
N HIS A 5 -4.30 2.52 -10.74
CA HIS A 5 -3.80 1.16 -10.55
C HIS A 5 -2.89 1.12 -9.32
N ILE A 6 -3.24 0.28 -8.35
CA ILE A 6 -2.45 0.12 -7.12
C ILE A 6 -1.98 -1.33 -7.05
N LYS A 7 -0.70 -1.53 -6.86
CA LYS A 7 -0.10 -2.84 -6.62
C LYS A 7 0.67 -2.83 -5.31
N LEU A 8 0.32 -3.76 -4.42
CA LEU A 8 1.02 -3.99 -3.17
C LEU A 8 1.60 -5.39 -3.19
N THR A 9 2.91 -5.50 -3.02
CA THR A 9 3.59 -6.79 -2.90
C THR A 9 4.11 -6.92 -1.48
N VAL A 10 3.68 -7.97 -0.79
CA VAL A 10 4.07 -8.25 0.59
C VAL A 10 4.93 -9.50 0.60
N SER A 11 6.15 -9.39 1.08
CA SER A 11 7.09 -10.49 1.22
C SER A 11 7.34 -10.73 2.71
N GLU A 12 6.83 -11.84 3.23
CA GLU A 12 7.07 -12.28 4.61
C GLU A 12 8.25 -13.22 4.65
N TRP A 13 9.11 -13.05 5.63
CA TRP A 13 10.26 -13.93 5.81
C TRP A 13 10.41 -14.31 7.28
N ASP A 14 10.81 -15.55 7.53
CA ASP A 14 11.10 -16.03 8.87
C ASP A 14 12.61 -15.93 9.20
N ILE A 15 12.96 -16.16 10.45
CA ILE A 15 14.36 -16.13 10.90
C ILE A 15 15.18 -17.26 10.23
N GLY A 16 14.54 -18.32 9.77
CA GLY A 16 15.18 -19.41 9.03
C GLY A 16 15.44 -19.11 7.57
N GLY A 17 15.04 -17.93 7.08
CA GLY A 17 15.26 -17.50 5.71
C GLY A 17 14.18 -17.93 4.71
N LYS A 18 13.11 -18.55 5.14
CA LYS A 18 11.98 -18.87 4.27
C LYS A 18 11.18 -17.61 4.00
N SER A 19 10.81 -17.37 2.75
CA SER A 19 10.00 -16.24 2.35
C SER A 19 8.73 -16.67 1.63
N ASN A 20 7.69 -15.88 1.78
CA ASN A 20 6.42 -16.05 1.10
C ASN A 20 5.97 -14.69 0.59
N THR A 21 5.66 -14.60 -0.70
CA THR A 21 5.30 -13.34 -1.35
C THR A 21 3.86 -13.38 -1.84
N THR A 22 3.11 -12.35 -1.51
CA THR A 22 1.72 -12.17 -1.92
C THR A 22 1.57 -10.81 -2.59
N SER A 23 0.81 -10.76 -3.68
CA SER A 23 0.53 -9.50 -4.37
C SER A 23 -0.96 -9.19 -4.34
N TYR A 24 -1.27 -7.91 -4.11
CA TYR A 24 -2.63 -7.38 -4.13
C TYR A 24 -2.69 -6.30 -5.19
N VAL A 25 -3.73 -6.34 -6.01
CA VAL A 25 -3.92 -5.38 -7.10
C VAL A 25 -5.32 -4.79 -6.99
N LEU A 26 -5.39 -3.46 -7.12
CA LEU A 26 -6.64 -2.75 -7.22
C LEU A 26 -6.61 -1.84 -8.44
N ASP A 27 -7.59 -2.03 -9.32
CA ASP A 27 -7.87 -1.11 -10.42
C ASP A 27 -9.19 -0.41 -10.11
N SER A 28 -9.17 0.90 -10.07
CA SER A 28 -10.36 1.68 -9.69
C SER A 28 -10.44 2.97 -10.46
N GLU A 29 -11.67 3.35 -10.79
CA GLU A 29 -11.96 4.68 -11.29
C GLU A 29 -12.32 5.58 -10.11
N VAL A 30 -11.66 6.73 -10.03
CA VAL A 30 -11.89 7.73 -8.99
C VAL A 30 -12.69 8.87 -9.57
N THR A 31 -13.85 9.15 -8.99
CA THR A 31 -14.79 10.14 -9.48
C THR A 31 -15.02 11.29 -8.51
N GLN A 32 -14.73 11.12 -7.23
CA GLN A 32 -14.98 12.14 -6.21
C GLN A 32 -14.04 12.05 -5.02
N VAL A 33 -13.87 13.17 -4.35
CA VAL A 33 -13.17 13.25 -3.06
C VAL A 33 -13.94 12.46 -2.00
N GLY A 34 -13.21 11.78 -1.13
CA GLY A 34 -13.79 10.97 -0.07
C GLY A 34 -13.93 9.49 -0.41
N GLU A 35 -13.71 9.10 -1.66
CA GLU A 35 -13.73 7.67 -2.01
C GLU A 35 -12.62 6.91 -1.30
N GLU A 36 -12.93 5.68 -0.90
CA GLU A 36 -11.98 4.77 -0.30
C GLU A 36 -11.48 3.75 -1.31
N LEU A 37 -10.17 3.56 -1.34
CA LEU A 37 -9.50 2.57 -2.18
C LEU A 37 -8.91 1.51 -1.26
N VAL A 38 -9.59 0.36 -1.13
CA VAL A 38 -9.18 -0.73 -0.25
C VAL A 38 -8.35 -1.73 -1.05
N VAL A 39 -7.05 -1.73 -0.86
CA VAL A 39 -6.13 -2.60 -1.61
C VAL A 39 -6.20 -4.04 -1.10
N ASN A 40 -6.23 -4.21 0.22
CA ASN A 40 -6.32 -5.53 0.83
C ASN A 40 -7.60 -5.65 1.66
N LYS A 41 -8.60 -6.34 1.11
CA LYS A 41 -9.90 -6.51 1.76
C LYS A 41 -9.85 -7.36 3.03
N ALA A 42 -8.84 -8.23 3.17
CA ALA A 42 -8.66 -9.06 4.37
C ALA A 42 -8.13 -8.22 5.55
N PHE A 43 -7.40 -7.16 5.27
CA PHE A 43 -6.83 -6.27 6.29
C PHE A 43 -7.09 -4.81 5.90
N PRO A 44 -8.35 -4.34 5.98
CA PRO A 44 -8.71 -3.01 5.47
C PRO A 44 -8.08 -1.85 6.23
N LYS A 45 -7.48 -2.10 7.41
CA LYS A 45 -6.75 -1.06 8.16
C LYS A 45 -5.39 -0.73 7.56
N ARG A 46 -4.84 -1.64 6.73
CA ARG A 46 -3.56 -1.40 6.05
C ARG A 46 -3.81 -1.11 4.58
N TYR A 47 -3.13 -0.10 4.07
CA TYR A 47 -3.19 0.29 2.66
C TYR A 47 -4.61 0.56 2.14
N THR A 48 -5.41 1.21 2.98
CA THR A 48 -6.67 1.82 2.54
C THR A 48 -6.41 3.29 2.30
N PHE A 49 -6.65 3.74 1.07
CA PHE A 49 -6.40 5.11 0.66
C PHE A 49 -7.71 5.86 0.54
N ILE A 50 -7.69 7.12 0.98
CA ILE A 50 -8.84 8.02 0.86
C ILE A 50 -8.46 9.14 -0.09
N VAL A 51 -9.32 9.41 -1.06
CA VAL A 51 -9.12 10.50 -2.02
C VAL A 51 -9.36 11.83 -1.30
N LYS A 52 -8.31 12.65 -1.18
CA LYS A 52 -8.34 13.95 -0.50
C LYS A 52 -8.48 15.11 -1.47
N GLU A 53 -7.85 15.01 -2.64
CA GLU A 53 -7.93 16.01 -3.68
C GLU A 53 -8.05 15.32 -5.03
N LEU A 54 -8.82 15.89 -5.92
CA LEU A 54 -9.05 15.36 -7.25
C LEU A 54 -9.21 16.52 -8.24
N SER A 55 -8.32 16.58 -9.23
CA SER A 55 -8.37 17.52 -10.32
C SER A 55 -7.95 16.86 -11.62
N ASP A 56 -7.95 17.58 -12.73
CA ASP A 56 -7.50 17.05 -14.02
C ASP A 56 -6.00 16.80 -14.07
N THR A 57 -5.23 17.39 -13.16
CA THR A 57 -3.77 17.33 -13.16
C THR A 57 -3.17 16.65 -11.95
N GLU A 58 -3.90 16.58 -10.83
CA GLU A 58 -3.38 16.07 -9.57
C GLU A 58 -4.42 15.27 -8.80
N ILE A 59 -3.97 14.20 -8.16
CA ILE A 59 -4.77 13.39 -7.24
C ILE A 59 -3.96 13.22 -5.97
N CYS A 60 -4.59 13.52 -4.83
CA CYS A 60 -3.96 13.30 -3.53
C CYS A 60 -4.72 12.24 -2.75
N LEU A 61 -3.99 11.27 -2.24
CA LEU A 61 -4.51 10.17 -1.44
C LEU A 61 -3.87 10.18 -0.06
N SER A 62 -4.61 9.81 0.97
CA SER A 62 -4.06 9.60 2.29
C SER A 62 -4.27 8.17 2.76
N CYS A 63 -3.31 7.67 3.53
CA CYS A 63 -3.36 6.34 4.14
C CYS A 63 -2.93 6.48 5.60
N GLU A 64 -3.65 5.83 6.51
CA GLU A 64 -3.34 5.89 7.93
C GLU A 64 -2.35 4.81 8.38
N CYS A 65 -2.34 3.67 7.69
CA CYS A 65 -1.50 2.54 8.11
C CYS A 65 -0.90 1.80 6.89
N PRO A 66 0.39 1.89 6.65
CA PRO A 66 1.34 2.84 7.23
C PRO A 66 1.02 4.28 6.83
N PRO A 67 1.25 5.25 7.73
CA PRO A 67 0.85 6.64 7.45
C PRO A 67 1.63 7.22 6.28
N GLN A 68 0.91 7.71 5.28
CA GLN A 68 1.51 8.33 4.11
C GLN A 68 0.52 9.23 3.39
N TYR A 69 1.05 10.22 2.71
CA TYR A 69 0.29 11.10 1.84
C TYR A 69 0.86 10.98 0.43
N VAL A 70 0.00 10.60 -0.51
CA VAL A 70 0.40 10.32 -1.89
C VAL A 70 -0.08 11.43 -2.79
N HIS A 71 0.85 11.99 -3.55
CA HIS A 71 0.55 13.03 -4.54
C HIS A 71 0.82 12.45 -5.93
N LEU A 72 -0.24 12.18 -6.68
CA LEU A 72 -0.15 11.55 -7.99
C LEU A 72 -0.27 12.58 -9.12
N LYS A 73 0.57 12.40 -10.12
CA LYS A 73 0.47 13.06 -11.40
C LYS A 73 0.35 12.01 -12.49
N LYS A 74 -0.44 12.31 -13.50
CA LYS A 74 -0.65 11.37 -14.60
C LYS A 74 0.68 11.06 -15.30
N GLY A 75 0.98 9.75 -15.43
CA GLY A 75 2.21 9.28 -16.04
C GLY A 75 3.42 9.20 -15.10
N GLU A 76 3.28 9.62 -13.84
CA GLU A 76 4.35 9.54 -12.84
C GLU A 76 3.96 8.57 -11.74
N PRO A 77 4.51 7.33 -11.72
CA PRO A 77 4.20 6.35 -10.67
C PRO A 77 4.73 6.77 -9.30
N TYR A 78 3.96 6.45 -8.26
CA TYR A 78 4.39 6.59 -6.88
C TYR A 78 4.87 5.24 -6.38
N HIS A 79 6.03 5.23 -5.72
CA HIS A 79 6.62 4.03 -5.11
C HIS A 79 6.88 4.27 -3.62
N ALA A 80 6.55 3.29 -2.80
CA ALA A 80 6.88 3.30 -1.39
C ALA A 80 7.27 1.91 -0.93
N GLU A 81 8.14 1.86 0.07
CA GLU A 81 8.59 0.63 0.68
C GLU A 81 8.48 0.76 2.20
N TYR A 82 7.97 -0.27 2.84
CA TYR A 82 7.88 -0.34 4.29
C TYR A 82 8.41 -1.69 4.75
N ASN A 83 9.39 -1.65 5.66
CA ASN A 83 10.08 -2.85 6.13
C ASN A 83 9.82 -3.04 7.62
N ILE A 84 9.42 -4.25 7.99
CA ILE A 84 9.26 -4.68 9.37
C ILE A 84 10.27 -5.77 9.63
N GLU A 85 11.19 -5.55 10.58
CA GLU A 85 12.21 -6.54 10.92
C GLU A 85 11.63 -7.65 11.78
N GLY A 86 12.04 -8.88 11.49
CA GLY A 86 11.78 -10.01 12.37
C GLY A 86 12.61 -9.92 13.64
N TYR A 87 12.08 -10.37 14.75
CA TYR A 87 12.79 -10.37 16.03
C TYR A 87 12.32 -11.51 16.91
N GLU A 88 13.15 -11.84 17.91
CA GLU A 88 12.81 -12.76 18.98
C GLU A 88 12.73 -11.97 20.29
N ASP A 89 11.58 -12.06 20.97
CA ASP A 89 11.42 -11.38 22.25
C ASP A 89 12.04 -12.18 23.40
N HIS A 90 12.06 -11.61 24.61
CA HIS A 90 12.67 -12.26 25.78
C HIS A 90 11.85 -13.43 26.33
N ASP A 91 10.62 -13.65 25.84
CA ASP A 91 9.80 -14.81 26.17
C ASP A 91 10.02 -15.97 25.17
N GLY A 92 10.90 -15.78 24.18
CA GLY A 92 11.19 -16.77 23.16
C GLY A 92 10.21 -16.78 22.00
N CYS A 93 9.29 -15.82 21.93
CA CYS A 93 8.39 -15.67 20.79
C CYS A 93 9.14 -15.08 19.59
N VAL A 94 8.97 -15.71 18.44
CA VAL A 94 9.61 -15.29 17.20
C VAL A 94 8.60 -14.54 16.32
N TRP A 95 8.99 -13.36 15.86
CA TRP A 95 8.18 -12.53 14.98
C TRP A 95 8.85 -12.45 13.60
N ASN A 96 8.09 -12.76 12.56
CA ASN A 96 8.59 -12.74 11.20
C ASN A 96 8.79 -11.32 10.71
N GLY A 97 9.76 -11.14 9.80
CA GLY A 97 9.94 -9.90 9.08
C GLY A 97 8.98 -9.80 7.90
N GLU A 98 8.73 -8.58 7.46
CA GLU A 98 7.84 -8.30 6.34
C GLU A 98 8.37 -7.10 5.55
N ASP A 99 8.42 -7.26 4.22
CA ASP A 99 8.75 -6.18 3.30
C ASP A 99 7.51 -5.89 2.45
N GLU A 100 7.09 -4.64 2.44
CA GLU A 100 5.92 -4.19 1.69
C GLU A 100 6.36 -3.20 0.62
N TYR A 101 6.02 -3.50 -0.64
CA TYR A 101 6.35 -2.66 -1.81
C TYR A 101 5.06 -2.17 -2.44
N LEU A 102 4.89 -0.87 -2.50
CA LEU A 102 3.70 -0.22 -3.02
C LEU A 102 4.01 0.54 -4.29
N THR A 103 3.18 0.36 -5.30
CA THR A 103 3.21 1.17 -6.52
C THR A 103 1.81 1.66 -6.81
N ILE A 104 1.67 2.95 -7.06
CA ILE A 104 0.40 3.57 -7.44
C ILE A 104 0.62 4.35 -8.73
N GLU A 105 -0.22 4.07 -9.72
CA GLU A 105 -0.16 4.74 -11.02
C GLU A 105 -1.50 5.36 -11.37
N TRP A 106 -1.45 6.56 -11.91
CA TRP A 106 -2.57 7.20 -12.56
C TRP A 106 -2.41 7.00 -14.07
N LEU A 107 -3.27 6.17 -14.61
CA LEU A 107 -3.23 5.78 -16.02
C LEU A 107 -3.97 6.75 -16.94
#